data_ea6d27830526bd6e2e333fe4d0b7af41
#
_entry.id   ea6d27830526bd6e2e333fe4d0b7af41
#
_cell.length_a   1.000
_cell.length_b   1.000
_cell.length_c   1.000
_cell.angle_alpha   90.00
_cell.angle_beta   90.00
_cell.angle_gamma   90.00
#
_symmetry.space_group_name_H-M   'P 1'
#
loop_
_entity.id
_entity.type
_entity.pdbx_description
1 polymer ?
#
loop_
_entity_poly.entity_id
_entity_poly.type
_entity_poly.pdbx_seq_one_letter_code
_entity_poly.pdbx_strand_id
1 'polypeptide(L)'
;MPFNSLLKSFLLIFLSLQGFSDPWLTGKNEFEVKKLEYFSIKNQFSIDSSAYPIPLALIRNPNEDMFNNMSLMNEYIEVADKIIQRESKKFINEIGFSSNSEFNPFRFIDSKFKDKNSLFFSTSYLGERFASKISITTFENPYEEKKYDFSDSYLALVSGNFILGLGNYDRWWGPSHHASLILSNYSKSSPGVFIRSLEGFTSPLPLIRSFGKLNFSFFANQLESNRAIKNPFLISGRFSFNPVNGLTIGLTRSIMFGGDGKDNSFKALWDSVRGDASTMQGKSDGNIDNELAGFDMKYSFSVNDLVW
;
A
#
# COMPACT_ATOMS: atom_id res chain seq x y z
N MET A 1 5.99 -34.85 -16.84
CA MET A 1 4.61 -34.40 -16.58
C MET A 1 4.31 -33.28 -17.56
N PRO A 2 3.25 -33.34 -18.34
CA PRO A 2 2.99 -32.33 -19.36
C PRO A 2 2.60 -30.99 -18.69
N PHE A 3 3.19 -29.91 -19.15
CA PHE A 3 2.99 -28.51 -18.73
C PHE A 3 1.51 -28.12 -18.57
N ASN A 4 0.64 -28.72 -19.38
CA ASN A 4 -0.82 -28.54 -19.34
C ASN A 4 -1.49 -29.05 -18.05
N SER A 5 -0.93 -29.99 -17.34
CA SER A 5 -1.55 -30.51 -16.09
C SER A 5 -1.24 -29.60 -14.90
N LEU A 6 -0.05 -29.01 -14.88
CA LEU A 6 0.39 -28.02 -13.88
C LEU A 6 -0.42 -26.71 -14.05
N LEU A 7 -0.64 -26.27 -15.28
CA LEU A 7 -1.44 -25.06 -15.57
C LEU A 7 -2.92 -25.26 -15.18
N LYS A 8 -3.48 -26.44 -15.44
CA LYS A 8 -4.85 -26.79 -15.01
C LYS A 8 -4.99 -26.92 -13.50
N SER A 9 -3.98 -27.49 -12.81
CA SER A 9 -3.97 -27.56 -11.35
C SER A 9 -3.80 -26.16 -10.73
N PHE A 10 -2.99 -25.30 -11.33
CA PHE A 10 -2.83 -23.90 -10.91
C PHE A 10 -4.14 -23.12 -11.13
N LEU A 11 -4.82 -23.34 -12.24
CA LEU A 11 -6.11 -22.72 -12.55
C LEU A 11 -7.24 -23.23 -11.63
N LEU A 12 -7.24 -24.51 -11.27
CA LEU A 12 -8.23 -25.12 -10.34
C LEU A 12 -8.03 -24.65 -8.89
N ILE A 13 -6.80 -24.40 -8.44
CA ILE A 13 -6.52 -23.81 -7.13
C ILE A 13 -7.06 -22.36 -7.07
N PHE A 14 -6.98 -21.61 -8.19
CA PHE A 14 -7.56 -20.27 -8.28
C PHE A 14 -9.09 -20.23 -8.27
N LEU A 15 -9.76 -21.32 -8.69
CA LEU A 15 -11.23 -21.38 -8.78
C LEU A 15 -11.91 -21.76 -7.46
N SER A 16 -11.19 -22.25 -6.46
CA SER A 16 -11.80 -22.82 -5.24
C SER A 16 -11.82 -21.87 -4.02
N LEU A 17 -11.23 -20.69 -4.09
CA LEU A 17 -11.19 -19.75 -2.97
C LEU A 17 -12.21 -18.64 -3.17
N GLN A 18 -13.28 -18.65 -2.37
CA GLN A 18 -14.23 -17.55 -2.27
C GLN A 18 -13.54 -16.39 -1.50
N GLY A 19 -12.93 -15.47 -2.21
CA GLY A 19 -12.41 -14.22 -1.68
C GLY A 19 -13.25 -13.05 -2.20
N PHE A 20 -13.53 -12.07 -1.35
CA PHE A 20 -14.15 -10.81 -1.78
C PHE A 20 -13.02 -9.87 -2.25
N SER A 21 -13.26 -9.18 -3.35
CA SER A 21 -12.36 -8.17 -3.88
C SER A 21 -12.74 -6.83 -3.28
N ASP A 22 -12.30 -6.57 -2.08
CA ASP A 22 -12.53 -5.27 -1.43
C ASP A 22 -11.54 -4.23 -1.95
N PRO A 23 -11.99 -3.03 -2.25
CA PRO A 23 -11.12 -1.89 -2.46
C PRO A 23 -10.41 -1.54 -1.15
N TRP A 24 -9.58 -0.54 -1.22
CA TRP A 24 -8.80 -0.08 -0.09
C TRP A 24 -9.10 1.38 0.25
N LEU A 25 -8.82 1.73 1.49
CA LEU A 25 -8.81 3.11 1.94
C LEU A 25 -7.50 3.77 1.50
N THR A 26 -7.61 4.94 0.97
CA THR A 26 -6.48 5.79 0.57
C THR A 26 -6.27 6.92 1.60
N GLY A 27 -5.26 7.76 1.38
CA GLY A 27 -5.05 8.92 2.24
C GLY A 27 -6.23 9.89 2.33
N LYS A 28 -7.14 9.90 1.34
CA LYS A 28 -8.40 10.67 1.39
C LYS A 28 -9.32 10.25 2.56
N ASN A 29 -9.15 9.04 3.05
CA ASN A 29 -9.93 8.46 4.13
C ASN A 29 -9.23 8.62 5.50
N GLU A 30 -8.27 9.52 5.62
CA GLU A 30 -7.46 9.70 6.84
C GLU A 30 -8.33 9.92 8.08
N PHE A 31 -9.37 10.76 7.96
CA PHE A 31 -10.27 11.05 9.10
C PHE A 31 -11.03 9.81 9.56
N GLU A 32 -11.56 9.03 8.63
CA GLU A 32 -12.26 7.79 8.92
C GLU A 32 -11.32 6.74 9.53
N VAL A 33 -10.10 6.64 9.00
CA VAL A 33 -9.10 5.73 9.56
C VAL A 33 -8.73 6.12 10.99
N LYS A 34 -8.50 7.40 11.27
CA LYS A 34 -8.25 7.88 12.63
C LYS A 34 -9.41 7.58 13.58
N LYS A 35 -10.64 7.70 13.10
CA LYS A 35 -11.82 7.35 13.88
C LYS A 35 -11.89 5.86 14.18
N LEU A 36 -11.60 5.00 13.20
CA LEU A 36 -11.51 3.55 13.40
C LEU A 36 -10.38 3.17 14.38
N GLU A 37 -9.23 3.81 14.29
CA GLU A 37 -8.13 3.63 15.23
C GLU A 37 -8.54 4.01 16.66
N TYR A 38 -9.23 5.13 16.83
CA TYR A 38 -9.73 5.53 18.15
C TYR A 38 -10.61 4.45 18.78
N PHE A 39 -11.60 3.93 18.04
CA PHE A 39 -12.46 2.87 18.55
C PHE A 39 -11.72 1.55 18.77
N SER A 40 -10.75 1.22 17.90
CA SER A 40 -9.97 0.01 18.05
C SER A 40 -9.14 0.01 19.34
N ILE A 41 -8.53 1.13 19.68
CA ILE A 41 -7.73 1.27 20.90
C ILE A 41 -8.61 1.22 22.14
N LYS A 42 -9.77 1.88 22.12
CA LYS A 42 -10.75 1.82 23.20
C LYS A 42 -11.24 0.39 23.47
N ASN A 43 -11.32 -0.44 22.45
CA ASN A 43 -11.74 -1.83 22.53
C ASN A 43 -10.57 -2.83 22.62
N GLN A 44 -9.35 -2.34 22.82
CA GLN A 44 -8.14 -3.15 23.03
C GLN A 44 -7.77 -4.07 21.85
N PHE A 45 -8.03 -3.63 20.62
CA PHE A 45 -7.49 -4.28 19.44
C PHE A 45 -6.70 -3.28 18.58
N SER A 46 -5.95 -3.75 17.60
CA SER A 46 -5.13 -2.91 16.74
C SER A 46 -5.54 -3.07 15.29
N ILE A 47 -5.62 -1.93 14.59
CA ILE A 47 -5.71 -1.87 13.13
C ILE A 47 -4.35 -1.43 12.61
N ASP A 48 -3.80 -2.17 11.65
CA ASP A 48 -2.59 -1.72 10.96
C ASP A 48 -2.93 -0.66 9.92
N SER A 49 -2.78 0.58 10.31
CA SER A 49 -2.94 1.76 9.45
C SER A 49 -1.62 2.34 8.96
N SER A 50 -0.52 1.62 9.14
CA SER A 50 0.82 2.09 8.81
C SER A 50 1.24 1.84 7.36
N ALA A 51 0.37 1.23 6.53
CA ALA A 51 0.65 0.90 5.13
C ALA A 51 -0.54 1.22 4.23
N TYR A 52 -0.60 2.45 3.73
CA TYR A 52 -1.60 2.83 2.74
C TYR A 52 -1.24 2.38 1.31
N PRO A 53 -2.26 2.03 0.52
CA PRO A 53 -3.68 1.97 0.85
C PRO A 53 -4.02 0.82 1.81
N ILE A 54 -5.07 0.98 2.63
CA ILE A 54 -5.48 -0.02 3.64
C ILE A 54 -6.63 -0.85 3.07
N PRO A 55 -6.52 -2.18 2.93
CA PRO A 55 -7.62 -3.02 2.46
C PRO A 55 -8.86 -2.91 3.35
N LEU A 56 -10.05 -2.83 2.76
CA LEU A 56 -11.31 -2.79 3.53
C LEU A 56 -11.52 -4.04 4.38
N ALA A 57 -10.98 -5.18 3.95
CA ALA A 57 -11.06 -6.42 4.72
C ALA A 57 -10.40 -6.30 6.10
N LEU A 58 -9.33 -5.48 6.25
CA LEU A 58 -8.70 -5.23 7.54
C LEU A 58 -9.62 -4.53 8.56
N ILE A 59 -10.65 -3.83 8.09
CA ILE A 59 -11.59 -3.12 8.95
C ILE A 59 -12.94 -3.85 9.11
N ARG A 60 -13.25 -4.80 8.21
CA ARG A 60 -14.55 -5.49 8.18
C ARG A 60 -14.71 -6.49 9.31
N ASN A 61 -13.64 -7.23 9.65
CA ASN A 61 -13.69 -8.32 10.62
C ASN A 61 -12.79 -8.02 11.82
N PRO A 62 -13.20 -7.11 12.71
CA PRO A 62 -12.56 -7.02 14.01
C PRO A 62 -12.79 -8.36 14.71
N ASN A 63 -11.77 -8.91 15.36
CA ASN A 63 -11.93 -10.16 16.13
C ASN A 63 -12.94 -9.90 17.26
N GLU A 64 -14.12 -10.49 17.16
CA GLU A 64 -15.22 -10.31 18.12
C GLU A 64 -14.83 -10.69 19.56
N ASP A 65 -13.93 -11.67 19.71
CA ASP A 65 -13.43 -12.14 21.02
C ASP A 65 -12.60 -11.08 21.78
N MET A 66 -12.27 -9.95 21.15
CA MET A 66 -11.43 -8.89 21.73
C MET A 66 -12.22 -7.71 22.32
N PHE A 67 -13.54 -7.68 22.18
CA PHE A 67 -14.32 -6.53 22.60
C PHE A 67 -14.74 -6.61 24.08
N ASN A 68 -14.22 -5.69 24.88
CA ASN A 68 -14.60 -5.57 26.28
C ASN A 68 -15.85 -4.71 26.51
N ASN A 69 -16.27 -3.94 25.51
CA ASN A 69 -17.40 -3.03 25.61
C ASN A 69 -18.29 -3.07 24.37
N MET A 70 -19.48 -3.63 24.50
CA MET A 70 -20.45 -3.79 23.41
C MET A 70 -20.88 -2.46 22.77
N SER A 71 -20.96 -1.38 23.55
CA SER A 71 -21.36 -0.07 23.02
C SER A 71 -20.33 0.51 22.06
N LEU A 72 -19.05 0.46 22.44
CA LEU A 72 -17.95 0.95 21.59
C LEU A 72 -17.74 0.05 20.34
N MET A 73 -18.02 -1.25 20.47
CA MET A 73 -18.06 -2.16 19.36
C MET A 73 -19.10 -1.73 18.32
N ASN A 74 -20.32 -1.41 18.75
CA ASN A 74 -21.38 -0.95 17.86
C ASN A 74 -21.00 0.34 17.12
N GLU A 75 -20.35 1.28 17.81
CA GLU A 75 -19.86 2.51 17.18
C GLU A 75 -18.76 2.23 16.13
N TYR A 76 -17.84 1.30 16.44
CA TYR A 76 -16.83 0.87 15.47
C TYR A 76 -17.47 0.25 14.23
N ILE A 77 -18.39 -0.72 14.42
CA ILE A 77 -19.09 -1.40 13.34
C ILE A 77 -19.87 -0.39 12.49
N GLU A 78 -20.59 0.54 13.10
CA GLU A 78 -21.34 1.57 12.38
C GLU A 78 -20.43 2.43 11.46
N VAL A 79 -19.26 2.82 11.96
CA VAL A 79 -18.29 3.59 11.15
C VAL A 79 -17.71 2.73 10.06
N ALA A 80 -17.30 1.49 10.37
CA ALA A 80 -16.75 0.56 9.41
C ALA A 80 -17.77 0.25 8.29
N ASP A 81 -19.02 -0.05 8.65
CA ASP A 81 -20.08 -0.33 7.68
C ASP A 81 -20.37 0.87 6.76
N LYS A 82 -20.41 2.09 7.28
CA LYS A 82 -20.58 3.30 6.46
C LYS A 82 -19.45 3.46 5.44
N ILE A 83 -18.21 3.20 5.86
CA ILE A 83 -17.04 3.25 4.97
C ILE A 83 -17.15 2.14 3.93
N ILE A 84 -17.42 0.92 4.35
CA ILE A 84 -17.54 -0.24 3.47
C ILE A 84 -18.67 -0.03 2.44
N GLN A 85 -19.85 0.42 2.86
CA GLN A 85 -20.97 0.70 1.96
C GLN A 85 -20.64 1.78 0.93
N ARG A 86 -19.85 2.80 1.31
CA ARG A 86 -19.44 3.84 0.39
C ARG A 86 -18.43 3.33 -0.63
N GLU A 87 -17.41 2.63 -0.17
CA GLU A 87 -16.28 2.19 -1.00
C GLU A 87 -16.56 0.88 -1.75
N SER A 88 -17.48 0.04 -1.28
CA SER A 88 -17.83 -1.25 -1.92
C SER A 88 -18.89 -1.15 -3.02
N LYS A 89 -19.19 0.04 -3.51
CA LYS A 89 -20.06 0.22 -4.66
C LYS A 89 -19.45 -0.42 -5.90
N LYS A 90 -20.26 -1.16 -6.66
CA LYS A 90 -19.81 -1.88 -7.85
C LYS A 90 -19.17 -0.97 -8.89
N PHE A 91 -19.69 0.24 -9.04
CA PHE A 91 -19.11 1.29 -9.91
C PHE A 91 -19.07 2.61 -9.15
N ILE A 92 -17.93 3.26 -9.21
CA ILE A 92 -17.73 4.61 -8.68
C ILE A 92 -17.09 5.46 -9.77
N ASN A 93 -17.72 6.58 -10.08
CA ASN A 93 -17.16 7.61 -10.97
C ASN A 93 -16.86 8.85 -10.14
N GLU A 94 -15.66 9.38 -10.29
CA GLU A 94 -15.23 10.61 -9.63
C GLU A 94 -14.77 11.61 -10.69
N ILE A 95 -15.17 12.86 -10.49
CA ILE A 95 -14.63 14.00 -11.21
C ILE A 95 -14.25 15.05 -10.18
N GLY A 96 -13.11 15.69 -10.39
CA GLY A 96 -12.68 16.73 -9.48
C GLY A 96 -11.71 17.69 -10.14
N PHE A 97 -11.64 18.86 -9.53
CA PHE A 97 -10.78 19.95 -9.93
C PHE A 97 -9.90 20.33 -8.74
N SER A 98 -8.64 20.63 -9.00
CA SER A 98 -7.72 21.18 -8.02
C SER A 98 -7.11 22.46 -8.56
N SER A 99 -7.05 23.48 -7.73
CA SER A 99 -6.41 24.75 -8.05
C SER A 99 -5.52 25.18 -6.89
N ASN A 100 -4.26 25.41 -7.20
CA ASN A 100 -3.26 25.91 -6.27
C ASN A 100 -2.72 27.22 -6.81
N SER A 101 -2.32 28.15 -5.94
CA SER A 101 -1.70 29.43 -6.36
C SER A 101 -0.36 29.18 -7.06
N GLU A 102 0.40 28.19 -6.58
CA GLU A 102 1.72 27.83 -7.08
C GLU A 102 1.91 26.31 -7.01
N PHE A 103 2.96 25.80 -7.66
CA PHE A 103 3.40 24.43 -7.51
C PHE A 103 3.73 24.12 -6.03
N ASN A 104 3.11 23.08 -5.48
CA ASN A 104 3.38 22.64 -4.11
C ASN A 104 4.19 21.34 -4.12
N PRO A 105 5.49 21.38 -3.77
CA PRO A 105 6.33 20.19 -3.72
C PRO A 105 5.96 19.25 -2.57
N PHE A 106 5.28 19.75 -1.55
CA PHE A 106 4.92 18.95 -0.37
C PHE A 106 3.54 18.36 -0.52
N ARG A 107 3.42 17.07 -0.30
CA ARG A 107 2.15 16.36 -0.25
C ARG A 107 2.05 15.63 1.08
N PHE A 108 0.93 15.82 1.76
CA PHE A 108 0.53 14.96 2.86
C PHE A 108 -0.13 13.69 2.31
N ILE A 109 -0.45 12.77 3.18
CA ILE A 109 -1.04 11.48 2.81
C ILE A 109 -2.33 11.62 2.00
N ASP A 110 -3.11 12.68 2.23
CA ASP A 110 -4.38 12.98 1.57
C ASP A 110 -4.25 13.80 0.28
N SER A 111 -3.07 14.41 0.04
CA SER A 111 -2.87 15.35 -1.06
C SER A 111 -2.63 14.62 -2.37
N LYS A 112 -3.41 14.95 -3.41
CA LYS A 112 -3.31 14.30 -4.72
C LYS A 112 -2.42 15.04 -5.72
N PHE A 113 -2.44 16.37 -5.73
CA PHE A 113 -1.89 17.15 -6.83
C PHE A 113 -0.88 18.19 -6.36
N LYS A 114 0.21 18.29 -7.11
CA LYS A 114 1.27 19.29 -6.91
C LYS A 114 1.13 20.49 -7.83
N ASP A 115 0.55 20.26 -9.01
CA ASP A 115 0.48 21.26 -10.08
C ASP A 115 -0.57 22.34 -9.78
N LYS A 116 -0.43 23.48 -10.45
CA LYS A 116 -1.24 24.66 -10.19
C LYS A 116 -2.73 24.41 -10.43
N ASN A 117 -3.08 23.92 -11.61
CA ASN A 117 -4.46 23.58 -11.95
C ASN A 117 -4.52 22.18 -12.53
N SER A 118 -5.44 21.38 -12.05
CA SER A 118 -5.65 20.03 -12.57
C SER A 118 -7.13 19.66 -12.57
N LEU A 119 -7.52 18.90 -13.58
CA LEU A 119 -8.82 18.26 -13.69
C LEU A 119 -8.60 16.75 -13.70
N PHE A 120 -9.31 16.00 -12.87
CA PHE A 120 -9.23 14.56 -12.89
C PHE A 120 -10.59 13.90 -13.08
N PHE A 121 -10.56 12.78 -13.74
CA PHE A 121 -11.66 11.84 -13.87
C PHE A 121 -11.17 10.46 -13.51
N SER A 122 -11.96 9.71 -12.75
CA SER A 122 -11.69 8.31 -12.52
C SER A 122 -12.98 7.49 -12.52
N THR A 123 -12.84 6.23 -12.96
CA THR A 123 -13.87 5.21 -12.86
C THR A 123 -13.27 3.98 -12.21
N SER A 124 -13.97 3.41 -11.24
CA SER A 124 -13.57 2.18 -10.57
C SER A 124 -14.68 1.15 -10.61
N TYR A 125 -14.28 -0.11 -10.70
CA TYR A 125 -15.14 -1.27 -10.64
C TYR A 125 -14.68 -2.21 -9.54
N LEU A 126 -15.64 -2.68 -8.75
CA LEU A 126 -15.44 -3.69 -7.73
C LEU A 126 -16.30 -4.89 -8.01
N GLY A 127 -15.69 -6.03 -8.27
CA GLY A 127 -16.31 -7.35 -8.32
C GLY A 127 -15.96 -8.18 -7.09
N GLU A 128 -16.39 -9.44 -7.07
CA GLU A 128 -16.15 -10.35 -5.94
C GLU A 128 -14.66 -10.67 -5.70
N ARG A 129 -13.89 -10.78 -6.77
CA ARG A 129 -12.45 -11.13 -6.72
C ARG A 129 -11.57 -10.18 -7.51
N PHE A 130 -12.17 -9.17 -8.09
CA PHE A 130 -11.51 -8.32 -9.06
C PHE A 130 -11.89 -6.87 -8.80
N ALA A 131 -10.90 -6.02 -8.73
CA ALA A 131 -11.08 -4.59 -8.65
C ALA A 131 -10.23 -3.90 -9.72
N SER A 132 -10.78 -2.86 -10.34
CA SER A 132 -10.05 -2.04 -11.29
C SER A 132 -10.39 -0.57 -11.11
N LYS A 133 -9.42 0.28 -11.41
CA LYS A 133 -9.60 1.72 -11.47
C LYS A 133 -8.81 2.27 -12.63
N ILE A 134 -9.42 3.15 -13.39
CA ILE A 134 -8.76 3.97 -14.40
C ILE A 134 -8.95 5.43 -13.97
N SER A 135 -7.84 6.14 -13.84
CA SER A 135 -7.79 7.55 -13.47
C SER A 135 -7.00 8.32 -14.53
N ILE A 136 -7.52 9.46 -14.95
CA ILE A 136 -6.86 10.37 -15.87
C ILE A 136 -6.87 11.73 -15.22
N THR A 137 -5.70 12.34 -15.11
CA THR A 137 -5.55 13.72 -14.64
C THR A 137 -4.94 14.56 -15.75
N THR A 138 -5.48 15.74 -15.99
CA THR A 138 -4.90 16.70 -16.92
C THR A 138 -4.42 17.92 -16.16
N PHE A 139 -3.31 18.51 -16.61
CA PHE A 139 -2.68 19.67 -16.00
C PHE A 139 -2.62 20.83 -16.99
N GLU A 140 -2.93 22.05 -16.52
CA GLU A 140 -2.85 23.26 -17.35
C GLU A 140 -1.39 23.64 -17.64
N ASN A 141 -0.55 23.69 -16.62
CA ASN A 141 0.88 24.01 -16.70
C ASN A 141 1.68 22.99 -15.91
N PRO A 142 1.93 21.79 -16.49
CA PRO A 142 2.56 20.71 -15.76
C PRO A 142 4.03 21.02 -15.44
N TYR A 143 4.43 20.78 -14.20
CA TYR A 143 5.82 20.89 -13.76
C TYR A 143 6.74 19.89 -14.49
N GLU A 144 6.24 18.69 -14.79
CA GLU A 144 6.99 17.60 -15.42
C GLU A 144 6.78 17.53 -16.95
N GLU A 145 6.31 18.58 -17.60
CA GLU A 145 6.03 18.68 -19.05
C GLU A 145 4.95 17.71 -19.58
N LYS A 146 4.45 16.79 -18.77
CA LYS A 146 3.41 15.83 -19.17
C LYS A 146 2.03 16.38 -18.84
N LYS A 147 1.23 16.68 -19.87
CA LYS A 147 -0.13 17.18 -19.73
C LYS A 147 -1.13 16.18 -19.15
N TYR A 148 -0.80 14.89 -19.20
CA TYR A 148 -1.68 13.81 -18.75
C TYR A 148 -0.94 12.89 -17.79
N ASP A 149 -1.65 12.41 -16.78
CA ASP A 149 -1.18 11.44 -15.80
C ASP A 149 -2.24 10.37 -15.57
N PHE A 150 -1.81 9.10 -15.53
CA PHE A 150 -2.64 7.94 -15.27
C PHE A 150 -2.40 7.36 -13.87
N SER A 151 -1.79 8.12 -12.98
CA SER A 151 -1.63 7.72 -11.57
C SER A 151 -2.97 7.40 -10.93
N ASP A 152 -2.95 6.51 -9.93
CA ASP A 152 -4.16 5.99 -9.28
C ASP A 152 -4.99 5.04 -10.20
N SER A 153 -4.33 4.41 -11.19
CA SER A 153 -4.92 3.37 -12.02
C SER A 153 -4.39 2.00 -11.64
N TYR A 154 -5.25 1.00 -11.50
CA TYR A 154 -4.85 -0.34 -11.12
C TYR A 154 -5.82 -1.42 -11.58
N LEU A 155 -5.29 -2.63 -11.62
CA LEU A 155 -6.00 -3.88 -11.78
C LEU A 155 -5.60 -4.79 -10.64
N ALA A 156 -6.54 -5.26 -9.84
CA ALA A 156 -6.28 -6.09 -8.68
C ALA A 156 -7.15 -7.34 -8.68
N LEU A 157 -6.57 -8.46 -8.26
CA LEU A 157 -7.20 -9.75 -8.08
C LEU A 157 -7.01 -10.21 -6.63
N VAL A 158 -8.08 -10.64 -5.99
CA VAL A 158 -8.04 -11.28 -4.67
C VAL A 158 -8.00 -12.79 -4.81
N SER A 159 -6.99 -13.42 -4.21
CA SER A 159 -6.82 -14.87 -4.15
C SER A 159 -6.47 -15.29 -2.73
N GLY A 160 -7.42 -15.90 -2.01
CA GLY A 160 -7.27 -16.19 -0.60
C GLY A 160 -7.01 -14.92 0.20
N ASN A 161 -5.98 -14.93 1.04
CA ASN A 161 -5.56 -13.77 1.82
C ASN A 161 -4.53 -12.87 1.10
N PHE A 162 -4.53 -12.88 -0.24
CA PHE A 162 -3.61 -12.07 -1.05
C PHE A 162 -4.36 -11.19 -2.03
N ILE A 163 -3.88 -9.96 -2.19
CA ILE A 163 -4.23 -9.07 -3.28
C ILE A 163 -3.01 -9.02 -4.21
N LEU A 164 -3.22 -9.40 -5.46
CA LEU A 164 -2.24 -9.37 -6.54
C LEU A 164 -2.68 -8.34 -7.56
N GLY A 165 -1.76 -7.61 -8.15
CA GLY A 165 -2.19 -6.68 -9.18
C GLY A 165 -1.06 -6.00 -9.91
N LEU A 166 -1.48 -5.18 -10.86
CA LEU A 166 -0.64 -4.24 -11.60
C LEU A 166 -1.28 -2.85 -11.51
N GLY A 167 -0.44 -1.84 -11.51
CA GLY A 167 -0.97 -0.48 -11.44
C GLY A 167 0.06 0.57 -11.05
N ASN A 168 -0.47 1.75 -11.02
CA ASN A 168 0.25 2.97 -10.73
C ASN A 168 -0.58 3.74 -9.69
N TYR A 169 -0.41 3.43 -8.41
CA TYR A 169 -1.14 4.06 -7.32
C TYR A 169 -0.20 4.51 -6.21
N ASP A 170 -0.60 5.55 -5.49
CA ASP A 170 0.16 6.13 -4.40
C ASP A 170 0.23 5.18 -3.20
N ARG A 171 1.41 5.13 -2.59
CA ARG A 171 1.69 4.33 -1.38
C ARG A 171 2.31 5.23 -0.33
N TRP A 172 1.91 4.99 0.90
CA TRP A 172 2.47 5.69 2.04
C TRP A 172 2.75 4.68 3.15
N TRP A 173 4.03 4.51 3.49
CA TRP A 173 4.45 3.53 4.48
C TRP A 173 5.12 4.19 5.67
N GLY A 174 4.51 4.03 6.82
CA GLY A 174 4.94 4.58 8.10
C GLY A 174 3.74 5.05 8.94
N PRO A 175 3.96 5.24 10.23
CA PRO A 175 2.89 5.57 11.17
C PRO A 175 2.44 7.04 11.12
N SER A 176 3.28 7.93 10.61
CA SER A 176 2.97 9.37 10.50
C SER A 176 2.20 9.68 9.22
N HIS A 177 1.20 10.56 9.32
CA HIS A 177 0.42 11.05 8.18
C HIS A 177 1.04 12.28 7.51
N HIS A 178 2.07 12.86 8.12
CA HIS A 178 2.72 14.08 7.62
C HIS A 178 4.08 13.82 6.98
N ALA A 179 4.76 12.74 7.36
CA ALA A 179 6.05 12.37 6.82
C ALA A 179 6.21 10.84 6.75
N SER A 180 6.86 10.36 5.71
CA SER A 180 7.31 8.98 5.58
C SER A 180 8.79 8.95 5.23
N LEU A 181 9.53 8.08 5.90
CA LEU A 181 10.99 8.02 5.76
C LEU A 181 11.44 7.35 4.46
N ILE A 182 10.72 6.33 4.00
CA ILE A 182 11.16 5.50 2.87
C ILE A 182 10.21 5.64 1.69
N LEU A 183 8.91 5.51 1.90
CA LEU A 183 7.93 5.52 0.83
C LEU A 183 6.78 6.46 1.14
N SER A 184 6.70 7.53 0.36
CA SER A 184 5.65 8.54 0.43
C SER A 184 5.07 8.81 -0.95
N ASN A 185 4.04 9.63 -1.01
CA ASN A 185 3.46 10.15 -2.26
C ASN A 185 4.11 11.46 -2.73
N TYR A 186 5.29 11.82 -2.23
CA TYR A 186 6.01 13.00 -2.69
C TYR A 186 6.49 12.89 -4.14
N SER A 187 6.90 11.71 -4.57
CA SER A 187 7.13 11.42 -5.98
C SER A 187 5.88 10.83 -6.61
N LYS A 188 5.74 10.96 -7.93
CA LYS A 188 4.72 10.23 -8.67
C LYS A 188 4.85 8.74 -8.44
N SER A 189 3.72 8.08 -8.33
CA SER A 189 3.67 6.63 -8.41
C SER A 189 4.03 6.17 -9.83
N SER A 190 4.71 5.04 -9.94
CA SER A 190 5.16 4.48 -11.20
C SER A 190 4.45 3.15 -11.50
N PRO A 191 4.27 2.78 -12.78
CA PRO A 191 3.61 1.54 -13.13
C PRO A 191 4.43 0.32 -12.69
N GLY A 192 3.74 -0.71 -12.26
CA GLY A 192 4.38 -1.94 -11.82
C GLY A 192 3.41 -2.99 -11.31
N VAL A 193 3.96 -4.01 -10.70
CA VAL A 193 3.21 -5.12 -10.10
C VAL A 193 3.29 -5.07 -8.59
N PHE A 194 2.28 -5.63 -7.93
CA PHE A 194 2.25 -5.66 -6.48
C PHE A 194 1.59 -6.92 -5.94
N ILE A 195 1.96 -7.27 -4.72
CA ILE A 195 1.31 -8.29 -3.89
C ILE A 195 1.26 -7.78 -2.45
N ARG A 196 0.13 -8.00 -1.80
CA ARG A 196 -0.04 -7.67 -0.38
C ARG A 196 -0.99 -8.63 0.31
N SER A 197 -0.95 -8.66 1.64
CA SER A 197 -1.98 -9.34 2.42
C SER A 197 -3.31 -8.58 2.31
N LEU A 198 -4.40 -9.33 2.20
CA LEU A 198 -5.77 -8.80 2.27
C LEU A 198 -6.13 -8.49 3.72
N GLU A 199 -5.90 -9.46 4.60
CA GLU A 199 -6.01 -9.36 6.05
C GLU A 199 -4.69 -9.82 6.67
N GLY A 200 -4.41 -9.39 7.90
CA GLY A 200 -3.27 -9.89 8.64
C GLY A 200 -3.40 -11.41 8.88
N PHE A 201 -2.29 -12.12 8.87
CA PHE A 201 -2.26 -13.54 9.16
C PHE A 201 -1.52 -13.84 10.46
N THR A 202 -1.98 -14.86 11.18
CA THR A 202 -1.32 -15.34 12.39
C THR A 202 -0.55 -16.61 12.05
N SER A 203 0.75 -16.63 12.34
CA SER A 203 1.58 -17.80 12.06
C SER A 203 1.22 -18.99 12.95
N PRO A 204 1.23 -20.22 12.42
CA PRO A 204 1.09 -21.43 13.22
C PRO A 204 2.33 -21.70 14.11
N LEU A 205 3.48 -21.12 13.80
CA LEU A 205 4.72 -21.31 14.56
C LEU A 205 4.67 -20.47 15.85
N PRO A 206 4.88 -21.07 17.04
CA PRO A 206 4.71 -20.38 18.33
C PRO A 206 5.55 -19.11 18.47
N LEU A 207 6.81 -19.14 18.02
CA LEU A 207 7.70 -17.98 18.08
C LEU A 207 7.20 -16.84 17.21
N ILE A 208 6.74 -17.12 15.99
CA ILE A 208 6.23 -16.11 15.06
C ILE A 208 4.83 -15.66 15.50
N ARG A 209 4.03 -16.55 16.08
CA ARG A 209 2.71 -16.22 16.61
C ARG A 209 2.77 -15.16 17.71
N SER A 210 3.85 -15.09 18.49
CA SER A 210 4.02 -14.07 19.53
C SER A 210 4.15 -12.64 18.98
N PHE A 211 4.45 -12.48 17.69
CA PHE A 211 4.42 -11.18 17.01
C PHE A 211 3.01 -10.71 16.64
N GLY A 212 1.97 -11.51 16.93
CA GLY A 212 0.58 -11.15 16.62
C GLY A 212 0.24 -11.27 15.14
N LYS A 213 -0.63 -10.41 14.65
CA LYS A 213 -1.00 -10.36 13.22
C LYS A 213 0.12 -9.79 12.38
N LEU A 214 0.47 -10.50 11.31
CA LEU A 214 1.49 -10.13 10.35
C LEU A 214 0.82 -9.63 9.07
N ASN A 215 1.21 -8.48 8.59
CA ASN A 215 0.84 -7.96 7.28
C ASN A 215 2.09 -7.80 6.42
N PHE A 216 1.92 -7.87 5.11
CA PHE A 216 2.99 -7.56 4.18
C PHE A 216 2.46 -6.83 2.95
N SER A 217 3.33 -6.07 2.31
CA SER A 217 3.10 -5.41 1.04
C SER A 217 4.41 -5.35 0.26
N PHE A 218 4.41 -5.86 -0.98
CA PHE A 218 5.54 -5.79 -1.90
C PHE A 218 5.12 -5.18 -3.22
N PHE A 219 6.03 -4.47 -3.86
CA PHE A 219 5.84 -4.03 -5.23
C PHE A 219 7.17 -3.97 -5.99
N ALA A 220 7.07 -4.05 -7.31
CA ALA A 220 8.17 -3.82 -8.25
C ALA A 220 7.67 -2.90 -9.36
N ASN A 221 8.20 -1.70 -9.42
CA ASN A 221 7.80 -0.65 -10.34
C ASN A 221 8.98 -0.24 -11.22
N GLN A 222 8.71 0.16 -12.45
CA GLN A 222 9.69 0.83 -13.30
C GLN A 222 9.54 2.35 -13.13
N LEU A 223 10.62 3.01 -12.79
CA LEU A 223 10.66 4.46 -12.64
C LEU A 223 10.83 5.15 -14.00
N GLU A 224 10.64 6.46 -13.99
CA GLU A 224 10.65 7.30 -15.18
C GLU A 224 12.05 7.48 -15.79
N SER A 225 12.09 7.92 -17.06
CA SER A 225 13.32 8.09 -17.83
C SER A 225 14.05 9.43 -17.61
N ASN A 226 13.42 10.40 -16.92
CA ASN A 226 14.00 11.71 -16.65
C ASN A 226 14.86 11.75 -15.36
N ARG A 227 15.56 10.66 -15.08
CA ARG A 227 16.48 10.50 -13.95
C ARG A 227 17.93 10.37 -14.41
N ALA A 228 18.87 10.51 -13.49
CA ALA A 228 20.29 10.30 -13.77
C ALA A 228 20.56 8.90 -14.34
N ILE A 229 19.92 7.87 -13.80
CA ILE A 229 19.82 6.54 -14.42
C ILE A 229 18.38 6.42 -14.91
N LYS A 230 18.21 6.23 -16.22
CA LYS A 230 16.88 6.15 -16.84
C LYS A 230 16.26 4.78 -16.63
N ASN A 231 14.94 4.76 -16.42
CA ASN A 231 14.13 3.54 -16.33
C ASN A 231 14.60 2.51 -15.29
N PRO A 232 15.12 2.89 -14.09
CA PRO A 232 15.53 1.90 -13.11
C PRO A 232 14.29 1.22 -12.52
N PHE A 233 14.50 0.06 -11.89
CA PHE A 233 13.47 -0.63 -11.13
C PHE A 233 13.52 -0.23 -9.66
N LEU A 234 12.34 0.02 -9.07
CA LEU A 234 12.16 0.20 -7.63
C LEU A 234 11.40 -0.99 -7.09
N ILE A 235 12.08 -1.79 -6.27
CA ILE A 235 11.49 -2.93 -5.56
C ILE A 235 11.42 -2.58 -4.09
N SER A 236 10.25 -2.69 -3.51
CA SER A 236 10.08 -2.37 -2.10
C SER A 236 9.19 -3.40 -1.41
N GLY A 237 9.54 -3.68 -0.16
CA GLY A 237 8.80 -4.58 0.70
C GLY A 237 8.62 -3.98 2.09
N ARG A 238 7.42 -4.18 2.64
CA ARG A 238 7.09 -3.85 4.02
C ARG A 238 6.45 -5.05 4.70
N PHE A 239 6.92 -5.32 5.90
CA PHE A 239 6.26 -6.17 6.88
C PHE A 239 5.82 -5.32 8.05
N SER A 240 4.62 -5.57 8.55
CA SER A 240 4.14 -4.98 9.80
C SER A 240 3.50 -6.04 10.68
N PHE A 241 3.59 -5.84 11.98
CA PHE A 241 3.05 -6.77 12.96
C PHE A 241 2.62 -6.07 14.24
N ASN A 242 1.68 -6.70 14.95
CA ASN A 242 1.05 -6.17 16.14
C ASN A 242 1.30 -7.12 17.31
N PRO A 243 2.45 -7.02 18.02
CA PRO A 243 2.83 -7.95 19.08
C PRO A 243 1.95 -7.84 20.33
N VAL A 244 1.45 -6.63 20.60
CA VAL A 244 0.51 -6.34 21.68
C VAL A 244 -0.51 -5.31 21.19
N ASN A 245 -1.65 -5.21 21.88
CA ASN A 245 -2.68 -4.24 21.55
C ASN A 245 -2.13 -2.80 21.55
N GLY A 246 -2.47 -2.03 20.54
CA GLY A 246 -2.02 -0.65 20.35
C GLY A 246 -0.62 -0.50 19.76
N LEU A 247 0.20 -1.57 19.71
CA LEU A 247 1.55 -1.51 19.17
C LEU A 247 1.59 -2.08 17.75
N THR A 248 2.04 -1.26 16.81
CA THR A 248 2.38 -1.68 15.43
C THR A 248 3.87 -1.44 15.19
N ILE A 249 4.56 -2.45 14.71
CA ILE A 249 5.97 -2.35 14.30
C ILE A 249 6.03 -2.63 12.81
N GLY A 250 6.75 -1.79 12.06
CA GLY A 250 6.94 -1.90 10.64
C GLY A 250 8.42 -2.05 10.26
N LEU A 251 8.71 -2.96 9.35
CA LEU A 251 10.02 -3.15 8.73
C LEU A 251 9.87 -2.89 7.22
N THR A 252 10.67 -1.98 6.69
CA THR A 252 10.59 -1.58 5.29
C THR A 252 11.97 -1.67 4.65
N ARG A 253 12.03 -2.22 3.45
CA ARG A 253 13.20 -2.16 2.58
C ARG A 253 12.80 -1.71 1.18
N SER A 254 13.61 -0.83 0.59
CA SER A 254 13.42 -0.32 -0.76
C SER A 254 14.77 -0.36 -1.49
N ILE A 255 14.76 -0.91 -2.70
CA ILE A 255 15.95 -1.12 -3.52
C ILE A 255 15.65 -0.52 -4.89
N MET A 256 16.49 0.40 -5.33
CA MET A 256 16.50 0.90 -6.70
C MET A 256 17.67 0.28 -7.43
N PHE A 257 17.42 -0.51 -8.47
CA PHE A 257 18.46 -1.23 -9.20
C PHE A 257 18.23 -1.18 -10.70
N GLY A 258 19.26 -1.51 -11.47
CA GLY A 258 19.20 -1.62 -12.92
C GLY A 258 18.94 -0.27 -13.60
N GLY A 259 18.32 -0.29 -14.77
CA GLY A 259 18.05 0.85 -15.62
C GLY A 259 18.93 0.86 -16.87
N ASP A 260 18.84 1.95 -17.67
CA ASP A 260 19.58 2.06 -18.92
C ASP A 260 21.10 2.10 -18.66
N GLY A 261 21.81 1.17 -19.29
CA GLY A 261 23.27 1.04 -19.14
C GLY A 261 23.73 0.35 -17.84
N LYS A 262 22.81 -0.25 -17.09
CA LYS A 262 23.08 -1.02 -15.87
C LYS A 262 22.73 -2.49 -16.04
N ASP A 263 23.23 -3.34 -15.14
CA ASP A 263 22.87 -4.75 -15.12
C ASP A 263 21.44 -4.93 -14.59
N ASN A 264 20.56 -5.42 -15.44
CA ASN A 264 19.15 -5.71 -15.15
C ASN A 264 18.91 -7.21 -14.86
N SER A 265 19.98 -7.99 -14.64
CA SER A 265 19.87 -9.43 -14.42
C SER A 265 19.26 -9.77 -13.05
N PHE A 266 18.67 -10.96 -12.97
CA PHE A 266 18.19 -11.49 -11.68
C PHE A 266 19.33 -11.65 -10.66
N LYS A 267 20.56 -11.89 -11.13
CA LYS A 267 21.73 -11.95 -10.25
C LYS A 267 22.01 -10.59 -9.62
N ALA A 268 22.00 -9.49 -10.39
CA ALA A 268 22.17 -8.14 -9.87
C ALA A 268 21.11 -7.79 -8.82
N LEU A 269 19.84 -8.12 -9.10
CA LEU A 269 18.76 -7.96 -8.13
C LEU A 269 19.03 -8.76 -6.85
N TRP A 270 19.44 -10.02 -6.97
CA TRP A 270 19.68 -10.87 -5.81
C TRP A 270 20.87 -10.40 -4.96
N ASP A 271 21.92 -9.89 -5.60
CA ASP A 271 23.08 -9.29 -4.94
C ASP A 271 22.66 -8.01 -4.20
N SER A 272 21.80 -7.17 -4.79
CA SER A 272 21.20 -5.99 -4.15
C SER A 272 20.33 -6.40 -2.94
N VAL A 273 19.49 -7.43 -3.08
CA VAL A 273 18.64 -7.93 -1.98
C VAL A 273 19.50 -8.41 -0.79
N ARG A 274 20.67 -9.01 -1.04
CA ARG A 274 21.58 -9.45 0.04
C ARG A 274 22.42 -8.32 0.62
N GLY A 275 22.43 -7.14 -0.01
CA GLY A 275 23.30 -6.03 0.38
C GLY A 275 24.75 -6.18 -0.11
N ASP A 276 25.03 -7.16 -0.96
CA ASP A 276 26.37 -7.39 -1.51
C ASP A 276 26.77 -6.28 -2.51
N ALA A 277 25.79 -5.63 -3.14
CA ALA A 277 26.03 -4.54 -4.09
C ALA A 277 26.54 -3.27 -3.41
N SER A 278 26.15 -2.99 -2.17
CA SER A 278 26.57 -1.81 -1.40
C SER A 278 27.97 -1.93 -0.84
N THR A 279 28.51 -3.13 -0.68
CA THR A 279 29.86 -3.36 -0.11
C THR A 279 30.96 -3.30 -1.15
N MET A 280 30.67 -3.19 -2.42
CA MET A 280 31.65 -3.09 -3.52
C MET A 280 32.18 -1.66 -3.73
N GLN A 281 32.47 -0.94 -2.67
CA GLN A 281 33.32 0.27 -2.71
C GLN A 281 34.69 -0.11 -3.27
N GLY A 282 34.88 0.00 -4.59
CA GLY A 282 36.17 -0.24 -5.24
C GLY A 282 36.15 -1.02 -6.55
N LYS A 283 35.03 -1.63 -6.94
CA LYS A 283 34.88 -2.18 -8.30
C LYS A 283 34.22 -1.15 -9.20
N SER A 284 34.94 -0.78 -10.26
CA SER A 284 34.57 0.21 -11.26
C SER A 284 33.38 -0.18 -12.18
N ASP A 285 32.62 -1.18 -11.81
CA ASP A 285 31.54 -1.73 -12.65
C ASP A 285 30.21 -0.97 -12.56
N GLY A 286 30.21 0.20 -11.90
CA GLY A 286 29.15 1.19 -12.06
C GLY A 286 27.74 0.79 -11.58
N ASN A 287 27.57 -0.33 -10.90
CA ASN A 287 26.32 -0.70 -10.26
C ASN A 287 26.26 -0.04 -8.87
N ILE A 288 25.83 1.22 -8.83
CA ILE A 288 25.47 1.88 -7.59
C ILE A 288 23.97 1.70 -7.43
N ASP A 289 23.58 0.67 -6.72
CA ASP A 289 22.21 0.50 -6.28
C ASP A 289 21.93 1.43 -5.10
N ASN A 290 20.75 2.01 -5.07
CA ASN A 290 20.32 2.83 -3.94
C ASN A 290 19.40 1.99 -3.06
N GLU A 291 19.85 1.69 -1.85
CA GLU A 291 19.12 0.86 -0.92
C GLU A 291 18.76 1.64 0.33
N LEU A 292 17.52 1.51 0.75
CA LEU A 292 17.00 2.06 2.00
C LEU A 292 16.38 0.93 2.81
N ALA A 293 16.72 0.87 4.09
CA ALA A 293 16.08 0.00 5.05
C ALA A 293 15.70 0.81 6.29
N GLY A 294 14.57 0.50 6.88
CA GLY A 294 14.11 1.19 8.07
C GLY A 294 13.13 0.38 8.87
N PHE A 295 12.98 0.76 10.10
CA PHE A 295 11.91 0.32 10.96
C PHE A 295 11.15 1.52 11.49
N ASP A 296 9.88 1.30 11.79
CA ASP A 296 9.02 2.27 12.44
C ASP A 296 8.17 1.59 13.50
N MET A 297 7.71 2.37 14.45
CA MET A 297 6.89 1.90 15.54
C MET A 297 5.82 2.93 15.86
N LYS A 298 4.58 2.45 16.05
CA LYS A 298 3.45 3.23 16.54
C LYS A 298 2.91 2.54 17.78
N TYR A 299 2.84 3.26 18.87
CA TYR A 299 2.15 2.80 20.07
C TYR A 299 1.03 3.75 20.41
N SER A 300 -0.17 3.23 20.42
CA SER A 300 -1.38 3.97 20.75
C SER A 300 -2.06 3.36 21.97
N PHE A 301 -2.43 4.18 22.92
CA PHE A 301 -3.04 3.75 24.18
C PHE A 301 -4.12 4.74 24.62
N SER A 302 -5.01 4.32 25.51
CA SER A 302 -6.05 5.19 26.05
C SER A 302 -5.80 5.46 27.52
N VAL A 303 -5.95 6.72 27.92
CA VAL A 303 -5.91 7.18 29.32
C VAL A 303 -7.09 8.10 29.54
N ASN A 304 -7.94 7.79 30.51
CA ASN A 304 -9.11 8.61 30.88
C ASN A 304 -9.95 9.03 29.66
N ASP A 305 -10.29 8.05 28.83
CA ASP A 305 -11.06 8.23 27.59
C ASP A 305 -10.38 9.02 26.46
N LEU A 306 -9.17 9.46 26.62
CA LEU A 306 -8.35 10.02 25.57
C LEU A 306 -7.48 8.94 24.94
N VAL A 307 -7.34 8.95 23.62
CA VAL A 307 -6.44 8.08 22.86
C VAL A 307 -5.21 8.90 22.47
N TRP A 308 -4.06 8.34 22.74
CA TRP A 308 -2.74 8.90 22.44
C TRP A 308 -1.99 8.05 21.43
#